data_604c5a00c68a96feaeb8641bfca91178
#
_entry.id   604c5a00c68a96feaeb8641bfca91178
#
_cell.length_a   1.000
_cell.length_b   1.000
_cell.length_c   1.000
_cell.angle_alpha   90.00
_cell.angle_beta   90.00
_cell.angle_gamma   90.00
#
_symmetry.space_group_name_H-M   'P 1'
#
loop_
_entity.id
_entity.type
_entity.pdbx_description
1 polymer ?
#
loop_
_entity_poly.entity_id
_entity_poly.type
_entity_poly.pdbx_seq_one_letter_code
_entity_poly.pdbx_strand_id
1 'polypeptide(L)'
;MLNALSLAASPESFLWWRWRDRFLSAGDPAALRTHLLVERWTLDEYAMPSALFADVVALYREDRFMRGTLRIEGQTAAPSNVTMPVLAVVDPDSDVVPPSSVIPFLDALPDRNWILLHYEGDTGIALRHVGVLAGRNAHRILWPEILAWIRYAR
;
A
#
# COMPACT_ATOMS: atom_id res chain seq x y z
N MET A 1 6.90 -1.58 -15.73
CA MET A 1 7.95 -2.35 -15.02
C MET A 1 7.40 -3.08 -13.81
N LEU A 2 6.69 -2.43 -12.88
CA LEU A 2 6.03 -3.08 -11.74
C LEU A 2 4.99 -4.12 -12.18
N ASN A 3 4.15 -3.82 -13.17
CA ASN A 3 3.19 -4.77 -13.75
C ASN A 3 3.90 -5.97 -14.39
N ALA A 4 5.03 -5.76 -15.07
CA ALA A 4 5.80 -6.85 -15.65
C ALA A 4 6.42 -7.75 -14.57
N LEU A 5 6.88 -7.18 -13.47
CA LEU A 5 7.39 -7.94 -12.32
C LEU A 5 6.28 -8.71 -11.61
N SER A 6 5.13 -8.08 -11.38
CA SER A 6 3.96 -8.74 -10.78
C SER A 6 3.44 -9.87 -11.66
N LEU A 7 3.40 -9.65 -12.98
CA LEU A 7 3.02 -10.67 -13.95
C LEU A 7 4.05 -11.82 -14.01
N ALA A 8 5.34 -11.52 -13.90
CA ALA A 8 6.40 -12.53 -13.87
C ALA A 8 6.42 -13.32 -12.56
N ALA A 9 6.12 -12.66 -11.43
CA ALA A 9 6.13 -13.30 -10.13
C ALA A 9 4.91 -14.20 -9.89
N SER A 10 3.73 -13.81 -10.38
CA SER A 10 2.48 -14.53 -10.18
C SER A 10 1.47 -14.22 -11.29
N PRO A 11 1.67 -14.74 -12.52
CA PRO A 11 0.85 -14.40 -13.68
C PRO A 11 -0.61 -14.81 -13.49
N GLU A 12 -0.86 -15.98 -12.90
CA GLU A 12 -2.21 -16.50 -12.69
C GLU A 12 -2.99 -15.64 -11.70
N SER A 13 -2.39 -15.31 -10.56
CA SER A 13 -3.01 -14.46 -9.54
C SER A 13 -3.28 -13.06 -10.08
N PHE A 14 -2.30 -12.46 -10.75
CA PHE A 14 -2.40 -11.12 -11.29
C PHE A 14 -3.51 -10.98 -12.35
N LEU A 15 -3.59 -11.92 -13.30
CA LEU A 15 -4.62 -11.93 -14.34
C LEU A 15 -5.99 -12.30 -13.76
N TRP A 16 -6.05 -13.31 -12.88
CA TRP A 16 -7.29 -13.78 -12.29
C TRP A 16 -7.99 -12.69 -11.48
N TRP A 17 -7.27 -11.99 -10.60
CA TRP A 17 -7.85 -10.92 -9.79
C TRP A 17 -8.39 -9.77 -10.63
N ARG A 18 -7.70 -9.40 -11.71
CA ARG A 18 -8.15 -8.35 -12.65
C ARG A 18 -9.43 -8.76 -13.38
N TRP A 19 -9.50 -9.98 -13.90
CA TRP A 19 -10.69 -10.48 -14.56
C TRP A 19 -11.88 -10.59 -13.62
N ARG A 20 -11.66 -11.16 -12.44
CA ARG A 20 -12.68 -11.29 -11.41
C ARG A 20 -13.25 -9.93 -11.01
N ASP A 21 -12.40 -8.95 -10.77
CA ASP A 21 -12.81 -7.61 -10.36
C ASP A 21 -13.58 -6.87 -11.44
N ARG A 22 -13.13 -6.99 -12.70
CA ARG A 22 -13.88 -6.49 -13.87
C ARG A 22 -15.26 -7.10 -13.96
N PHE A 23 -15.38 -8.41 -13.76
CA PHE A 23 -16.65 -9.11 -13.84
C PHE A 23 -17.59 -8.68 -12.70
N LEU A 24 -17.08 -8.60 -11.48
CA LEU A 24 -17.85 -8.14 -10.33
C LEU A 24 -18.28 -6.66 -10.44
N SER A 25 -17.50 -5.86 -11.13
CA SER A 25 -17.79 -4.44 -11.34
C SER A 25 -18.81 -4.20 -12.46
N ALA A 26 -19.03 -5.18 -13.34
CA ALA A 26 -19.86 -5.00 -14.54
C ALA A 26 -21.35 -4.66 -14.23
N GLY A 27 -21.84 -5.07 -13.06
CA GLY A 27 -23.20 -4.77 -12.60
C GLY A 27 -23.38 -3.40 -11.94
N ASP A 28 -22.31 -2.66 -11.65
CA ASP A 28 -22.35 -1.34 -11.03
C ASP A 28 -21.53 -0.34 -11.87
N PRO A 29 -22.15 0.60 -12.57
CA PRO A 29 -21.46 1.57 -13.41
C PRO A 29 -20.39 2.40 -12.67
N ALA A 30 -20.60 2.67 -11.38
CA ALA A 30 -19.63 3.41 -10.57
C ALA A 30 -18.42 2.54 -10.19
N ALA A 31 -18.64 1.27 -9.84
CA ALA A 31 -17.57 0.31 -9.61
C ALA A 31 -16.75 0.06 -10.89
N LEU A 32 -17.43 -0.10 -12.03
CA LEU A 32 -16.78 -0.28 -13.33
C LEU A 32 -15.92 0.95 -13.70
N ARG A 33 -16.43 2.14 -13.47
CA ARG A 33 -15.65 3.38 -13.69
C ARG A 33 -14.39 3.40 -12.82
N THR A 34 -14.51 3.08 -11.53
CA THR A 34 -13.36 3.01 -10.63
C THR A 34 -12.35 1.97 -11.10
N HIS A 35 -12.83 0.78 -11.49
CA HIS A 35 -11.99 -0.27 -12.05
C HIS A 35 -11.20 0.22 -13.26
N LEU A 36 -11.86 0.84 -14.23
CA LEU A 36 -11.20 1.35 -15.44
C LEU A 36 -10.19 2.46 -15.15
N LEU A 37 -10.44 3.32 -14.16
CA LEU A 37 -9.50 4.35 -13.74
C LEU A 37 -8.25 3.75 -13.09
N VAL A 38 -8.42 2.77 -12.22
CA VAL A 38 -7.31 2.04 -11.58
C VAL A 38 -6.51 1.26 -12.64
N GLU A 39 -7.18 0.57 -13.56
CA GLU A 39 -6.52 -0.12 -14.68
C GLU A 39 -5.69 0.84 -15.53
N ARG A 40 -6.26 1.98 -15.90
CA ARG A 40 -5.53 3.00 -16.67
C ARG A 40 -4.31 3.51 -15.91
N TRP A 41 -4.45 3.79 -14.60
CA TRP A 41 -3.34 4.22 -13.77
C TRP A 41 -2.25 3.17 -13.66
N THR A 42 -2.59 1.88 -13.51
CA THR A 42 -1.60 0.79 -13.48
C THR A 42 -0.84 0.61 -14.79
N LEU A 43 -1.42 1.02 -15.92
CA LEU A 43 -0.78 0.97 -17.23
C LEU A 43 0.10 2.19 -17.52
N ASP A 44 -0.06 3.27 -16.75
CA ASP A 44 0.70 4.53 -16.91
C ASP A 44 2.00 4.44 -16.08
N GLU A 45 2.88 3.54 -16.49
CA GLU A 45 4.14 3.27 -15.80
C GLU A 45 5.30 4.08 -16.38
N TYR A 46 6.01 4.77 -15.50
CA TYR A 46 7.29 5.39 -15.83
C TYR A 46 8.46 4.41 -15.62
N ALA A 47 9.51 4.56 -16.42
CA ALA A 47 10.73 3.79 -16.24
C ALA A 47 11.42 4.19 -14.94
N MET A 48 11.68 3.20 -14.08
CA MET A 48 12.46 3.41 -12.86
C MET A 48 13.95 3.41 -13.21
N PRO A 49 14.74 4.40 -12.76
CA PRO A 49 16.18 4.36 -12.91
C PRO A 49 16.78 3.06 -12.32
N SER A 50 17.76 2.47 -13.00
CA SER A 50 18.34 1.18 -12.60
C SER A 50 18.97 1.23 -11.19
N ALA A 51 19.60 2.33 -10.82
CA ALA A 51 20.15 2.52 -9.48
C ALA A 51 19.05 2.48 -8.41
N LEU A 52 17.94 3.23 -8.60
CA LEU A 52 16.81 3.21 -7.67
C LEU A 52 16.20 1.80 -7.57
N PHE A 53 16.11 1.07 -8.69
CA PHE A 53 15.62 -0.31 -8.66
C PHE A 53 16.52 -1.21 -7.82
N ALA A 54 17.85 -1.09 -7.97
CA ALA A 54 18.82 -1.84 -7.19
C ALA A 54 18.70 -1.52 -5.69
N ASP A 55 18.53 -0.24 -5.33
CA ASP A 55 18.34 0.19 -3.95
C ASP A 55 17.04 -0.38 -3.34
N VAL A 56 15.93 -0.37 -4.08
CA VAL A 56 14.67 -0.97 -3.65
C VAL A 56 14.82 -2.47 -3.41
N VAL A 57 15.48 -3.19 -4.33
CA VAL A 57 15.75 -4.63 -4.16
C VAL A 57 16.62 -4.90 -2.94
N ALA A 58 17.64 -4.09 -2.70
CA ALA A 58 18.51 -4.22 -1.54
C ALA A 58 17.75 -3.95 -0.23
N LEU A 59 16.88 -2.94 -0.19
CA LEU A 59 15.99 -2.67 0.94
C LEU A 59 15.13 -3.87 1.31
N TYR A 60 14.51 -4.50 0.32
CA TYR A 60 13.68 -5.70 0.53
C TYR A 60 14.48 -6.90 1.01
N ARG A 61 15.66 -7.13 0.47
CA ARG A 61 16.47 -8.31 0.81
C ARG A 61 17.15 -8.21 2.17
N GLU A 62 17.60 -7.02 2.53
CA GLU A 62 18.49 -6.83 3.67
C GLU A 62 17.77 -6.27 4.88
N ASP A 63 16.51 -5.83 4.72
CA ASP A 63 15.69 -5.23 5.78
C ASP A 63 16.43 -4.13 6.57
N ARG A 64 17.17 -3.30 5.83
CA ARG A 64 18.09 -2.29 6.41
C ARG A 64 17.37 -1.29 7.31
N PHE A 65 16.11 -0.97 6.99
CA PHE A 65 15.34 -0.02 7.77
C PHE A 65 15.03 -0.58 9.17
N MET A 66 14.48 -1.80 9.24
CA MET A 66 14.15 -2.44 10.52
C MET A 66 15.41 -2.76 11.33
N ARG A 67 16.53 -3.07 10.68
CA ARG A 67 17.82 -3.31 11.31
C ARG A 67 18.56 -2.04 11.75
N GLY A 68 18.07 -0.85 11.41
CA GLY A 68 18.72 0.41 11.70
C GLY A 68 20.05 0.62 10.97
N THR A 69 20.25 -0.04 9.84
CA THR A 69 21.46 0.06 9.01
C THR A 69 21.26 0.86 7.73
N LEU A 70 20.03 1.31 7.45
CA LEU A 70 19.72 2.17 6.31
C LEU A 70 20.33 3.55 6.52
N ARG A 71 21.05 4.02 5.51
CA ARG A 71 21.62 5.38 5.48
C ARG A 71 20.97 6.18 4.35
N ILE A 72 20.48 7.38 4.69
CA ILE A 72 19.93 8.34 3.73
C ILE A 72 20.66 9.65 3.98
N GLU A 73 21.37 10.16 2.98
CA GLU A 73 22.18 11.39 3.08
C GLU A 73 23.13 11.40 4.31
N GLY A 74 23.71 10.24 4.62
CA GLY A 74 24.63 10.08 5.76
C GLY A 74 23.96 9.89 7.12
N GLN A 75 22.65 10.06 7.22
CA GLN A 75 21.89 9.86 8.45
C GLN A 75 21.31 8.44 8.53
N THR A 76 21.23 7.86 9.72
CA THR A 76 20.58 6.57 9.94
C THR A 76 19.08 6.75 9.91
N ALA A 77 18.40 5.96 9.06
CA ALA A 77 16.96 5.84 9.04
C ALA A 77 16.55 4.50 9.67
N ALA A 78 15.76 4.56 10.74
CA ALA A 78 15.30 3.38 11.47
C ALA A 78 13.93 3.66 12.12
N PRO A 79 13.14 2.65 12.48
CA PRO A 79 11.91 2.85 13.24
C PRO A 79 12.11 3.66 14.52
N SER A 80 13.24 3.46 15.22
CA SER A 80 13.61 4.20 16.44
C SER A 80 13.77 5.71 16.26
N ASN A 81 13.91 6.19 15.01
CA ASN A 81 13.99 7.62 14.71
C ASN A 81 12.61 8.26 14.44
N VAL A 82 11.55 7.46 14.38
CA VAL A 82 10.18 7.94 14.14
C VAL A 82 9.55 8.29 15.48
N THR A 83 9.57 9.56 15.83
CA THR A 83 9.03 10.10 17.10
C THR A 83 7.65 10.73 16.94
N MET A 84 7.20 10.96 15.69
CA MET A 84 5.88 11.49 15.41
C MET A 84 4.79 10.42 15.57
N PRO A 85 3.54 10.81 15.86
CA PRO A 85 2.40 9.90 15.79
C PRO A 85 2.28 9.25 14.41
N VAL A 86 1.97 7.95 14.36
CA VAL A 86 1.83 7.18 13.14
C VAL A 86 0.40 6.64 13.02
N LEU A 87 -0.24 6.88 11.87
CA LEU A 87 -1.46 6.19 11.49
C LEU A 87 -1.14 5.26 10.32
N ALA A 88 -1.40 3.99 10.50
CA ALA A 88 -1.30 2.98 9.46
C ALA A 88 -2.69 2.52 9.03
N VAL A 89 -2.83 2.25 7.73
CA VAL A 89 -4.04 1.65 7.17
C VAL A 89 -3.64 0.34 6.51
N VAL A 90 -4.32 -0.73 6.87
CA VAL A 90 -4.09 -2.06 6.30
C VAL A 90 -5.40 -2.66 5.80
N ASP A 91 -5.32 -3.45 4.75
CA ASP A 91 -6.39 -4.32 4.33
C ASP A 91 -6.05 -5.74 4.79
N PRO A 92 -6.86 -6.37 5.67
CA PRO A 92 -6.60 -7.71 6.20
C PRO A 92 -6.47 -8.79 5.13
N ASP A 93 -7.13 -8.59 3.99
CA ASP A 93 -7.14 -9.54 2.88
C ASP A 93 -6.13 -9.17 1.77
N SER A 94 -5.22 -8.23 2.02
CA SER A 94 -4.21 -7.85 1.04
C SER A 94 -3.07 -8.87 1.02
N ASP A 95 -2.86 -9.50 -0.14
CA ASP A 95 -1.73 -10.41 -0.36
C ASP A 95 -0.39 -9.66 -0.53
N VAL A 96 -0.44 -8.37 -0.90
CA VAL A 96 0.76 -7.57 -1.19
C VAL A 96 1.27 -6.85 0.06
N VAL A 97 0.35 -6.29 0.86
CA VAL A 97 0.68 -5.55 2.09
C VAL A 97 -0.24 -6.05 3.22
N PRO A 98 -0.04 -7.29 3.68
CA PRO A 98 -0.82 -7.83 4.79
C PRO A 98 -0.46 -7.14 6.12
N PRO A 99 -1.34 -7.15 7.12
CA PRO A 99 -1.06 -6.59 8.45
C PRO A 99 0.25 -7.10 9.07
N SER A 100 0.60 -8.36 8.82
CA SER A 100 1.85 -8.98 9.29
C SER A 100 3.12 -8.31 8.75
N SER A 101 3.04 -7.58 7.65
CA SER A 101 4.17 -6.80 7.11
C SER A 101 4.29 -5.41 7.73
N VAL A 102 3.22 -4.87 8.32
CA VAL A 102 3.16 -3.51 8.87
C VAL A 102 3.33 -3.50 10.40
N ILE A 103 2.70 -4.46 11.09
CA ILE A 103 2.71 -4.54 12.56
C ILE A 103 4.13 -4.55 13.15
N PRO A 104 5.13 -5.30 12.63
CA PRO A 104 6.48 -5.29 13.17
C PRO A 104 7.13 -3.88 13.16
N PHE A 105 6.84 -3.09 12.12
CA PHE A 105 7.28 -1.70 12.08
C PHE A 105 6.64 -0.86 13.19
N LEU A 106 5.32 -0.97 13.36
CA LEU A 106 4.58 -0.24 14.38
C LEU A 106 5.05 -0.61 15.79
N ASP A 107 5.32 -1.88 16.03
CA ASP A 107 5.83 -2.38 17.32
C ASP A 107 7.26 -1.92 17.62
N ALA A 108 8.04 -1.60 16.58
CA ALA A 108 9.40 -1.10 16.71
C ALA A 108 9.48 0.42 16.96
N LEU A 109 8.35 1.13 16.93
CA LEU A 109 8.30 2.56 17.24
C LEU A 109 8.55 2.82 18.74
N PRO A 110 9.36 3.84 19.11
CA PRO A 110 9.80 4.03 20.49
C PRO A 110 8.65 4.31 21.46
N ASP A 111 7.66 5.10 21.07
CA ASP A 111 6.63 5.58 21.97
C ASP A 111 5.29 4.83 21.83
N ARG A 112 5.21 3.83 20.95
CA ARG A 112 3.96 3.15 20.59
C ARG A 112 2.78 4.10 20.30
N ASN A 113 3.10 5.31 19.86
CA ASN A 113 2.11 6.32 19.51
C ASN A 113 1.63 6.11 18.07
N TRP A 114 0.84 5.04 17.89
CA TRP A 114 0.30 4.70 16.59
C TRP A 114 -1.15 4.21 16.66
N ILE A 115 -1.84 4.38 15.56
CA ILE A 115 -3.19 3.85 15.31
C ILE A 115 -3.15 2.99 14.06
N LEU A 116 -3.83 1.85 14.11
CA LEU A 116 -4.03 0.97 12.98
C LEU A 116 -5.51 0.99 12.58
N LEU A 117 -5.80 1.43 11.36
CA LEU A 117 -7.13 1.36 10.78
C LEU A 117 -7.21 0.19 9.79
N HIS A 118 -8.35 -0.47 9.80
CA HIS A 118 -8.62 -1.54 8.86
C HIS A 118 -9.50 -1.03 7.72
N TYR A 119 -9.10 -1.37 6.50
CA TYR A 119 -9.87 -1.11 5.29
C TYR A 119 -10.37 -2.43 4.72
N GLU A 120 -11.67 -2.57 4.54
CA GLU A 120 -12.28 -3.83 4.11
C GLU A 120 -12.37 -4.00 2.58
N GLY A 121 -11.81 -3.05 1.84
CA GLY A 121 -11.81 -3.09 0.39
C GLY A 121 -13.03 -2.45 -0.27
N ASP A 122 -13.00 -2.43 -1.58
CA ASP A 122 -14.04 -1.90 -2.46
C ASP A 122 -14.22 -2.79 -3.68
N THR A 123 -15.46 -2.95 -4.13
CA THR A 123 -15.75 -3.57 -5.42
C THR A 123 -15.20 -2.69 -6.55
N GLY A 124 -14.51 -3.29 -7.51
CA GLY A 124 -13.90 -2.58 -8.63
C GLY A 124 -12.42 -2.26 -8.43
N ILE A 125 -11.81 -2.69 -7.33
CA ILE A 125 -10.40 -2.45 -7.03
C ILE A 125 -9.72 -3.73 -6.59
N ALA A 126 -9.21 -4.51 -7.55
CA ALA A 126 -8.48 -5.76 -7.29
C ALA A 126 -7.19 -5.51 -6.50
N LEU A 127 -6.52 -4.38 -6.75
CA LEU A 127 -5.36 -3.96 -5.98
C LEU A 127 -5.81 -3.35 -4.64
N ARG A 128 -6.08 -4.18 -3.67
CA ARG A 128 -6.69 -3.82 -2.40
C ARG A 128 -5.93 -2.70 -1.66
N HIS A 129 -4.60 -2.70 -1.69
CA HIS A 129 -3.77 -1.64 -1.10
C HIS A 129 -3.93 -0.28 -1.82
N VAL A 130 -4.33 -0.28 -3.11
CA VAL A 130 -4.68 0.95 -3.85
C VAL A 130 -6.09 1.41 -3.51
N GLY A 131 -6.94 0.51 -3.06
CA GLY A 131 -8.31 0.78 -2.66
C GLY A 131 -8.42 1.86 -1.58
N VAL A 132 -7.46 1.94 -0.69
CA VAL A 132 -7.37 3.02 0.33
C VAL A 132 -7.40 4.41 -0.32
N LEU A 133 -6.84 4.57 -1.51
CA LEU A 133 -6.78 5.85 -2.23
C LEU A 133 -7.98 6.06 -3.16
N ALA A 134 -8.43 5.02 -3.85
CA ALA A 134 -9.39 5.11 -4.96
C ALA A 134 -10.79 4.59 -4.60
N GLY A 135 -10.94 3.88 -3.48
CA GLY A 135 -12.17 3.21 -3.09
C GLY A 135 -13.27 4.16 -2.65
N ARG A 136 -14.51 3.84 -3.00
CA ARG A 136 -15.69 4.60 -2.56
C ARG A 136 -15.92 4.46 -1.06
N ASN A 137 -15.74 3.25 -0.51
CA ASN A 137 -15.85 3.00 0.92
C ASN A 137 -14.69 3.67 1.67
N ALA A 138 -13.48 3.66 1.09
CA ALA A 138 -12.37 4.40 1.64
C ALA A 138 -12.72 5.89 1.79
N HIS A 139 -13.22 6.53 0.74
CA HIS A 139 -13.59 7.95 0.79
C HIS A 139 -14.77 8.24 1.71
N ARG A 140 -15.73 7.33 1.83
CA ARG A 140 -16.92 7.53 2.64
C ARG A 140 -16.68 7.31 4.14
N ILE A 141 -15.84 6.34 4.50
CA ILE A 141 -15.68 5.87 5.88
C ILE A 141 -14.27 6.17 6.39
N LEU A 142 -13.25 5.67 5.68
CA LEU A 142 -11.87 5.69 6.14
C LEU A 142 -11.25 7.11 6.10
N TRP A 143 -11.42 7.83 5.00
CA TRP A 143 -10.83 9.17 4.86
C TRP A 143 -11.32 10.19 5.89
N PRO A 144 -12.60 10.22 6.30
CA PRO A 144 -13.04 11.06 7.41
C PRO A 144 -12.28 10.78 8.71
N GLU A 145 -11.99 9.50 9.03
CA GLU A 145 -11.21 9.13 10.21
C GLU A 145 -9.75 9.56 10.09
N ILE A 146 -9.13 9.32 8.93
CA ILE A 146 -7.76 9.78 8.65
C ILE A 146 -7.65 11.31 8.80
N LEU A 147 -8.59 12.06 8.23
CA LEU A 147 -8.61 13.52 8.30
C LEU A 147 -8.85 14.03 9.72
N ALA A 148 -9.71 13.35 10.49
CA ALA A 148 -9.90 13.66 11.90
C ALA A 148 -8.59 13.45 12.66
N TRP A 149 -7.93 12.30 12.45
CA TRP A 149 -6.65 12.02 13.10
C TRP A 149 -5.58 13.06 12.76
N ILE A 150 -5.40 13.42 11.48
CA ILE A 150 -4.44 14.45 11.05
C ILE A 150 -4.66 15.79 11.76
N ARG A 151 -5.90 16.14 12.04
CA ARG A 151 -6.24 17.41 12.74
C ARG A 151 -5.88 17.39 14.21
N TYR A 152 -5.91 16.23 14.85
CA TYR A 152 -5.76 16.09 16.30
C TYR A 152 -4.45 15.41 16.73
N ALA A 153 -3.75 14.74 15.83
CA ALA A 153 -2.42 14.18 16.07
C ALA A 153 -1.38 15.32 16.13
N ARG A 154 -1.09 15.78 17.33
CA ARG A 154 -0.01 16.74 17.63
C ARG A 154 0.97 16.15 18.60
#